data_aac98e73c16abd64f7b3c2d692a04a08
#
_entry.id   aac98e73c16abd64f7b3c2d692a04a08
#
_cell.length_a   1.000
_cell.length_b   1.000
_cell.length_c   1.000
_cell.angle_alpha   90.00
_cell.angle_beta   90.00
_cell.angle_gamma   90.00
#
_symmetry.space_group_name_H-M   'P 1'
#
loop_
_entity.id
_entity.type
_entity.pdbx_description
1 polymer ?
#
loop_
_entity_poly.entity_id
_entity_poly.type
_entity_poly.pdbx_seq_one_letter_code
_entity_poly.pdbx_strand_id
1 'polypeptide(L)'
;MSEQEKNFGNIYDLPLQNASALAPDIEKRTVYGPGDRFWEGWVMRHFKLPAHELIPEHSHEWDHLMYTISGDGYVEVEGERYDMKTGYWTRIPGGMKHVYHNDADMPLEFFCIVPTHGDPHAKKTSMRADRAAKKAEG
;
A
#
# COMPACT_ATOMS: atom_id res chain seq x y z
N MET A 1 -23.77 -11.04 -6.93
CA MET A 1 -23.16 -9.82 -7.48
C MET A 1 -23.17 -9.87 -8.99
N SER A 2 -23.51 -8.76 -9.64
CA SER A 2 -23.43 -8.66 -11.09
C SER A 2 -21.97 -8.57 -11.55
N GLU A 3 -21.70 -8.91 -12.82
CA GLU A 3 -20.37 -8.75 -13.40
C GLU A 3 -19.90 -7.30 -13.40
N GLN A 4 -20.83 -6.33 -13.47
CA GLN A 4 -20.53 -4.92 -13.37
C GLN A 4 -19.84 -4.55 -12.05
N GLU A 5 -20.30 -5.12 -10.93
CA GLU A 5 -19.77 -4.82 -9.60
C GLU A 5 -18.32 -5.28 -9.44
N LYS A 6 -17.86 -6.21 -10.29
CA LYS A 6 -16.47 -6.68 -10.28
C LYS A 6 -15.51 -5.74 -11.00
N ASN A 7 -16.02 -4.78 -11.79
CA ASN A 7 -15.22 -3.92 -12.63
C ASN A 7 -15.11 -2.48 -12.13
N PHE A 8 -15.79 -2.14 -11.06
CA PHE A 8 -15.69 -0.82 -10.43
C PHE A 8 -16.13 -0.88 -8.96
N GLY A 9 -15.73 0.11 -8.21
CA GLY A 9 -16.13 0.21 -6.81
C GLY A 9 -15.47 1.39 -6.12
N ASN A 10 -15.70 1.48 -4.82
CA ASN A 10 -15.14 2.50 -3.96
C ASN A 10 -14.06 1.87 -3.08
N ILE A 11 -12.90 2.54 -2.96
CA ILE A 11 -11.80 2.02 -2.12
C ILE A 11 -12.24 1.80 -0.68
N TYR A 12 -13.16 2.61 -0.17
CA TYR A 12 -13.62 2.49 1.22
C TYR A 12 -14.53 1.29 1.46
N ASP A 13 -15.01 0.64 0.40
CA ASP A 13 -15.78 -0.61 0.48
C ASP A 13 -14.88 -1.84 0.41
N LEU A 14 -13.60 -1.67 0.09
CA LEU A 14 -12.64 -2.77 0.08
C LEU A 14 -12.30 -3.20 1.51
N PRO A 15 -12.02 -4.51 1.73
CA PRO A 15 -11.72 -5.01 3.06
C PRO A 15 -10.47 -4.35 3.67
N LEU A 16 -10.57 -3.99 4.95
CA LEU A 16 -9.41 -3.57 5.73
C LEU A 16 -8.51 -4.76 6.01
N GLN A 17 -7.21 -4.56 5.86
CA GLN A 17 -6.19 -5.54 6.17
C GLN A 17 -5.43 -5.10 7.43
N ASN A 18 -4.98 -6.05 8.22
CA ASN A 18 -4.22 -5.74 9.42
C ASN A 18 -2.81 -5.25 9.05
N ALA A 19 -2.54 -3.99 9.32
CA ALA A 19 -1.24 -3.35 9.10
C ALA A 19 -0.67 -2.76 10.39
N SER A 20 -1.10 -3.25 11.54
CA SER A 20 -0.66 -2.76 12.86
C SER A 20 0.86 -2.86 13.08
N ALA A 21 1.54 -3.71 12.32
CA ALA A 21 3.00 -3.77 12.35
C ALA A 21 3.66 -2.48 11.80
N LEU A 22 2.96 -1.72 10.98
CA LEU A 22 3.44 -0.43 10.46
C LEU A 22 3.11 0.71 11.43
N ALA A 23 1.86 0.80 11.85
CA ALA A 23 1.39 1.79 12.81
C ALA A 23 0.09 1.28 13.46
N PRO A 24 -0.19 1.60 14.74
CA PRO A 24 -1.30 0.98 15.49
C PRO A 24 -2.67 1.08 14.82
N ASP A 25 -3.01 2.23 14.27
CA ASP A 25 -4.33 2.50 13.75
C ASP A 25 -4.36 2.82 12.26
N ILE A 26 -3.31 2.46 11.54
CA ILE A 26 -3.25 2.68 10.09
C ILE A 26 -4.28 1.80 9.39
N GLU A 27 -4.99 2.37 8.42
CA GLU A 27 -5.88 1.60 7.56
C GLU A 27 -5.14 1.22 6.29
N LYS A 28 -5.26 -0.03 5.89
CA LYS A 28 -4.67 -0.56 4.66
C LYS A 28 -5.70 -1.35 3.88
N ARG A 29 -5.74 -1.13 2.56
CA ARG A 29 -6.56 -1.88 1.62
C ARG A 29 -5.75 -2.19 0.38
N THR A 30 -6.01 -3.33 -0.25
CA THR A 30 -5.47 -3.64 -1.57
C THR A 30 -6.46 -3.14 -2.62
N VAL A 31 -6.03 -2.23 -3.47
CA VAL A 31 -6.86 -1.73 -4.58
C VAL A 31 -6.69 -2.64 -5.79
N TYR A 32 -5.44 -2.84 -6.22
CA TYR A 32 -5.08 -3.76 -7.29
C TYR A 32 -3.97 -4.68 -6.81
N GLY A 33 -4.01 -5.92 -7.25
CA GLY A 33 -3.05 -6.94 -6.87
C GLY A 33 -3.39 -8.28 -7.49
N PRO A 34 -2.64 -9.33 -7.12
CA PRO A 34 -2.86 -10.66 -7.67
C PRO A 34 -4.25 -11.21 -7.41
N GLY A 35 -4.67 -12.17 -8.21
CA GLY A 35 -5.94 -12.86 -8.08
C GLY A 35 -7.11 -12.01 -8.54
N ASP A 36 -8.14 -11.91 -7.71
CA ASP A 36 -9.38 -11.19 -8.03
C ASP A 36 -9.25 -9.66 -7.95
N ARG A 37 -8.03 -9.15 -7.70
CA ARG A 37 -7.75 -7.71 -7.75
C ARG A 37 -6.98 -7.28 -9.01
N PHE A 38 -6.92 -8.13 -10.03
CA PHE A 38 -6.68 -7.79 -11.44
C PHE A 38 -5.24 -7.52 -11.87
N TRP A 39 -4.24 -7.58 -10.99
CA TRP A 39 -2.89 -7.17 -11.35
C TRP A 39 -1.83 -8.16 -10.84
N GLU A 40 -1.39 -9.07 -11.71
CA GLU A 40 -0.32 -10.00 -11.36
C GLU A 40 1.04 -9.30 -11.34
N GLY A 41 1.86 -9.64 -10.36
CA GLY A 41 3.22 -9.12 -10.22
C GLY A 41 3.36 -7.84 -9.43
N TRP A 42 2.29 -7.09 -9.25
CA TRP A 42 2.28 -5.79 -8.58
C TRP A 42 1.11 -5.67 -7.61
N VAL A 43 1.23 -4.73 -6.68
CA VAL A 43 0.12 -4.41 -5.79
C VAL A 43 0.05 -2.89 -5.57
N MET A 44 -1.16 -2.35 -5.67
CA MET A 44 -1.48 -0.98 -5.31
C MET A 44 -2.26 -0.98 -4.01
N ARG A 45 -1.68 -0.38 -2.97
CA ARG A 45 -2.28 -0.31 -1.64
C ARG A 45 -2.79 1.09 -1.37
N HIS A 46 -3.93 1.17 -0.70
CA HIS A 46 -4.43 2.41 -0.11
C HIS A 46 -4.09 2.41 1.36
N PHE A 47 -3.38 3.45 1.81
CA PHE A 47 -3.09 3.68 3.22
C PHE A 47 -3.77 4.94 3.70
N LYS A 48 -4.26 4.89 4.94
CA LYS A 48 -4.78 6.04 5.66
C LYS A 48 -4.08 6.08 7.01
N LEU A 49 -3.13 7.00 7.15
CA LEU A 49 -2.34 7.19 8.37
C LEU A 49 -3.05 8.23 9.23
N PRO A 50 -3.49 7.88 10.45
CA PRO A 50 -4.18 8.83 11.32
C PRO A 50 -3.37 10.07 11.65
N ALA A 51 -4.06 11.13 12.07
CA ALA A 51 -3.45 12.35 12.55
C ALA A 51 -2.42 12.06 13.66
N HIS A 52 -1.28 12.76 13.62
CA HIS A 52 -0.22 12.69 14.64
C HIS A 52 0.44 11.30 14.79
N GLU A 53 0.33 10.44 13.77
CA GLU A 53 1.02 9.15 13.77
C GLU A 53 2.16 9.12 12.76
N LEU A 54 3.06 8.16 12.94
CA LEU A 54 4.18 7.92 12.04
C LEU A 54 4.30 6.43 11.72
N ILE A 55 4.91 6.13 10.58
CA ILE A 55 5.36 4.78 10.26
C ILE A 55 6.87 4.76 10.49
N PRO A 56 7.36 3.94 11.45
CA PRO A 56 8.78 3.91 11.82
C PRO A 56 9.72 3.58 10.67
N GLU A 57 11.00 3.87 10.85
CA GLU A 57 12.04 3.63 9.86
C GLU A 57 12.07 2.20 9.38
N HIS A 58 12.10 2.04 8.08
CA HIS A 58 12.30 0.77 7.41
C HIS A 58 12.95 0.96 6.05
N SER A 59 13.41 -0.11 5.45
CA SER A 59 13.94 -0.12 4.10
C SER A 59 13.63 -1.44 3.42
N HIS A 60 13.56 -1.41 2.08
CA HIS A 60 13.28 -2.58 1.25
C HIS A 60 14.13 -2.53 -0.01
N GLU A 61 14.38 -3.68 -0.60
CA GLU A 61 15.15 -3.79 -1.84
C GLU A 61 14.42 -3.20 -3.06
N TRP A 62 13.10 -3.11 -3.00
CA TRP A 62 12.27 -2.61 -4.11
C TRP A 62 11.92 -1.14 -3.94
N ASP A 63 11.55 -0.52 -5.06
CA ASP A 63 11.07 0.86 -5.08
C ASP A 63 9.65 0.95 -4.52
N HIS A 64 9.34 2.07 -3.90
CA HIS A 64 7.98 2.47 -3.58
C HIS A 64 7.55 3.59 -4.52
N LEU A 65 6.43 3.42 -5.19
CA LEU A 65 5.81 4.47 -6.01
C LEU A 65 4.53 4.91 -5.31
N MET A 66 4.46 6.17 -4.94
CA MET A 66 3.36 6.68 -4.13
C MET A 66 2.67 7.88 -4.76
N TYR A 67 1.39 8.01 -4.46
CA TYR A 67 0.58 9.16 -4.86
C TYR A 67 -0.30 9.56 -3.68
N THR A 68 -0.18 10.82 -3.23
CA THR A 68 -0.96 11.34 -2.10
C THR A 68 -2.30 11.86 -2.61
N ILE A 69 -3.38 11.37 -2.03
CA ILE A 69 -4.74 11.74 -2.41
C ILE A 69 -5.40 12.72 -1.44
N SER A 70 -4.97 12.76 -0.19
CA SER A 70 -5.53 13.65 0.83
C SER A 70 -4.57 13.81 1.99
N GLY A 71 -4.59 14.97 2.61
CA GLY A 71 -3.79 15.26 3.79
C GLY A 71 -2.56 16.10 3.51
N ASP A 72 -1.72 16.24 4.55
CA ASP A 72 -0.50 17.04 4.51
C ASP A 72 0.53 16.39 5.44
N GLY A 73 1.29 15.47 4.89
CA GLY A 73 2.35 14.78 5.60
C GLY A 73 3.66 14.84 4.84
N TYR A 74 4.59 14.00 5.25
CA TYR A 74 5.87 13.88 4.54
C TYR A 74 6.51 12.53 4.83
N VAL A 75 7.46 12.15 3.97
CA VAL A 75 8.33 11.01 4.21
C VAL A 75 9.76 11.51 4.24
N GLU A 76 10.52 11.07 5.25
CA GLU A 76 11.96 11.30 5.30
C GLU A 76 12.67 10.13 4.64
N VAL A 77 13.50 10.42 3.63
CA VAL A 77 14.24 9.41 2.88
C VAL A 77 15.72 9.72 3.02
N GLU A 78 16.46 8.87 3.73
CA GLU A 78 17.89 9.09 4.05
C GLU A 78 18.13 10.51 4.62
N GLY A 79 17.23 10.97 5.50
CA GLY A 79 17.29 12.28 6.13
C GLY A 79 16.75 13.44 5.32
N GLU A 80 16.36 13.23 4.06
CA GLU A 80 15.74 14.27 3.23
C GLU A 80 14.21 14.18 3.31
N ARG A 81 13.57 15.35 3.38
CA ARG A 81 12.11 15.44 3.48
C ARG A 81 11.47 15.54 2.10
N TYR A 82 10.56 14.62 1.83
CA TYR A 82 9.70 14.64 0.64
C TYR A 82 8.27 14.92 1.09
N ASP A 83 7.72 16.09 0.76
CA ASP A 83 6.36 16.45 1.15
C ASP A 83 5.33 15.52 0.47
N MET A 84 4.30 15.17 1.21
CA MET A 84 3.18 14.36 0.73
C MET A 84 1.90 15.18 0.93
N LYS A 85 1.50 15.88 -0.12
CA LYS A 85 0.29 16.70 -0.17
C LYS A 85 -0.60 16.20 -1.30
N THR A 86 -1.87 16.56 -1.28
CA THR A 86 -2.82 16.17 -2.33
C THR A 86 -2.24 16.42 -3.72
N GLY A 87 -2.17 15.37 -4.54
CA GLY A 87 -1.63 15.43 -5.90
C GLY A 87 -0.13 15.21 -6.02
N TYR A 88 0.59 15.10 -4.91
CA TYR A 88 2.04 14.86 -4.94
C TYR A 88 2.33 13.38 -5.21
N TRP A 89 3.20 13.12 -6.18
CA TRP A 89 3.76 11.80 -6.38
C TRP A 89 5.13 11.69 -5.70
N THR A 90 5.49 10.50 -5.28
CA THR A 90 6.77 10.25 -4.58
C THR A 90 7.33 8.91 -5.04
N ARG A 91 8.62 8.87 -5.28
CA ARG A 91 9.35 7.61 -5.48
C ARG A 91 10.40 7.48 -4.37
N ILE A 92 10.41 6.33 -3.71
CA ILE A 92 11.48 5.97 -2.79
C ILE A 92 12.27 4.85 -3.44
N PRO A 93 13.53 5.11 -3.86
CA PRO A 93 14.37 4.05 -4.45
C PRO A 93 14.60 2.90 -3.48
N GLY A 94 14.72 1.69 -4.03
CA GLY A 94 15.03 0.51 -3.23
C GLY A 94 16.31 0.68 -2.40
N GLY A 95 16.30 0.15 -1.18
CA GLY A 95 17.43 0.21 -0.28
C GLY A 95 17.52 1.46 0.59
N MET A 96 16.74 2.50 0.30
CA MET A 96 16.78 3.74 1.09
C MET A 96 15.90 3.65 2.33
N LYS A 97 16.46 4.04 3.48
CA LYS A 97 15.73 4.11 4.74
C LYS A 97 14.72 5.26 4.71
N HIS A 98 13.51 4.99 5.18
CA HIS A 98 12.46 6.00 5.16
C HIS A 98 11.52 5.90 6.36
N VAL A 99 10.96 7.05 6.74
CA VAL A 99 10.01 7.22 7.85
C VAL A 99 8.87 8.10 7.37
N TYR A 100 7.63 7.63 7.52
CA TYR A 100 6.46 8.44 7.16
C TYR A 100 5.98 9.21 8.39
N HIS A 101 5.65 10.49 8.18
CA HIS A 101 5.16 11.36 9.24
C HIS A 101 3.83 12.01 8.85
N ASN A 102 2.90 11.98 9.78
CA ASN A 102 1.70 12.79 9.72
C ASN A 102 1.59 13.63 10.99
N ASP A 103 2.09 14.87 10.94
CA ASP A 103 2.06 15.80 12.07
C ASP A 103 0.78 16.67 12.07
N ALA A 104 -0.07 16.51 11.07
CA ALA A 104 -1.29 17.29 10.91
C ALA A 104 -2.44 16.74 11.74
N ASP A 105 -3.52 17.53 11.85
CA ASP A 105 -4.74 17.17 12.57
C ASP A 105 -5.72 16.35 11.72
N MET A 106 -5.33 16.00 10.50
CA MET A 106 -6.16 15.23 9.55
C MET A 106 -5.41 13.98 9.10
N PRO A 107 -6.13 12.93 8.69
CA PRO A 107 -5.47 11.75 8.13
C PRO A 107 -4.67 12.06 6.87
N LEU A 108 -3.58 11.31 6.67
CA LEU A 108 -2.80 11.31 5.44
C LEU A 108 -3.19 10.07 4.64
N GLU A 109 -3.71 10.26 3.43
CA GLU A 109 -4.11 9.15 2.58
C GLU A 109 -3.28 9.12 1.31
N PHE A 110 -2.77 7.96 0.99
CA PHE A 110 -1.93 7.78 -0.20
C PHE A 110 -2.03 6.36 -0.76
N PHE A 111 -1.74 6.25 -2.05
CA PHE A 111 -1.53 4.96 -2.70
C PHE A 111 -0.03 4.65 -2.70
N CYS A 112 0.28 3.37 -2.55
CA CYS A 112 1.65 2.88 -2.64
C CYS A 112 1.69 1.64 -3.52
N ILE A 113 2.51 1.68 -4.57
CA ILE A 113 2.67 0.57 -5.50
C ILE A 113 4.02 -0.09 -5.25
N VAL A 114 3.99 -1.40 -5.05
CA VAL A 114 5.18 -2.23 -4.84
C VAL A 114 5.03 -3.53 -5.63
N PRO A 115 6.13 -4.26 -5.89
CA PRO A 115 6.00 -5.61 -6.44
C PRO A 115 5.30 -6.54 -5.45
N THR A 116 4.71 -7.62 -5.94
CA THR A 116 3.93 -8.57 -5.12
C THR A 116 4.69 -9.05 -3.88
N HIS A 117 5.98 -9.36 -4.02
CA HIS A 117 6.79 -9.82 -2.89
C HIS A 117 7.06 -8.72 -1.85
N GLY A 118 6.75 -7.47 -2.16
CA GLY A 118 6.87 -6.33 -1.25
C GLY A 118 5.65 -6.10 -0.37
N ASP A 119 4.61 -6.91 -0.50
CA ASP A 119 3.40 -6.78 0.31
C ASP A 119 3.01 -8.13 0.92
N PRO A 120 2.90 -8.23 2.26
CA PRO A 120 2.64 -9.51 2.91
C PRO A 120 1.28 -10.12 2.54
N HIS A 121 0.26 -9.30 2.29
CA HIS A 121 -1.07 -9.77 1.93
C HIS A 121 -1.13 -10.25 0.47
N ALA A 122 -0.53 -9.50 -0.44
CA ALA A 122 -0.45 -9.87 -1.86
C ALA A 122 0.42 -11.11 -2.08
N LYS A 123 1.53 -11.23 -1.33
CA LYS A 123 2.40 -12.40 -1.37
C LYS A 123 1.66 -13.68 -0.97
N LYS A 124 0.85 -13.63 0.09
CA LYS A 124 0.04 -14.77 0.52
C LYS A 124 -0.99 -15.17 -0.53
N THR A 125 -1.64 -14.21 -1.15
CA THR A 125 -2.63 -14.44 -2.22
C THR A 125 -1.98 -15.12 -3.41
N SER A 126 -0.83 -14.64 -3.86
CA SER A 126 -0.06 -15.23 -4.96
C SER A 126 0.36 -16.67 -4.66
N MET A 127 0.85 -16.94 -3.46
CA MET A 127 1.23 -18.29 -3.03
C MET A 127 0.04 -19.24 -3.03
N ARG A 128 -1.14 -18.78 -2.60
CA ARG A 128 -2.37 -19.59 -2.63
C ARG A 128 -2.78 -19.94 -4.06
N ALA A 129 -2.70 -18.97 -4.97
CA ALA A 129 -3.01 -19.18 -6.37
C ALA A 129 -2.06 -20.21 -7.00
N ASP A 130 -0.77 -20.13 -6.72
CA ASP A 130 0.23 -21.08 -7.20
C ASP A 130 -0.04 -22.49 -6.70
N ARG A 131 -0.39 -22.63 -5.43
CA ARG A 131 -0.75 -23.94 -4.85
C ARG A 131 -1.99 -24.53 -5.49
N ALA A 132 -3.00 -23.72 -5.74
CA ALA A 132 -4.23 -24.16 -6.40
C ALA A 132 -3.95 -24.60 -7.84
N ALA A 133 -3.15 -23.86 -8.59
CA ALA A 133 -2.73 -24.21 -9.94
C ALA A 133 -1.97 -25.54 -9.97
N LYS A 134 -1.03 -25.76 -9.06
CA LYS A 134 -0.29 -27.01 -8.94
C LYS A 134 -1.20 -28.20 -8.63
N LYS A 135 -2.19 -28.03 -7.77
CA LYS A 135 -3.18 -29.06 -7.46
C LYS A 135 -4.02 -29.41 -8.66
N ALA A 136 -4.41 -28.43 -9.46
CA ALA A 136 -5.21 -28.65 -10.67
C ALA A 136 -4.43 -29.41 -11.74
N GLU A 137 -3.12 -29.22 -11.81
CA GLU A 137 -2.22 -29.90 -12.76
C GLU A 137 -1.87 -31.34 -12.31
N GLY A 138 -1.94 -31.60 -11.04
CA GLY A 138 -1.59 -32.87 -10.44
C GLY A 138 -2.72 -33.86 -10.45
#